data_e49e86c90733001b86cc1a5ee8d4bc1f
#
_entry.id   e49e86c90733001b86cc1a5ee8d4bc1f
#
_cell.length_a   1.000
_cell.length_b   1.000
_cell.length_c   1.000
_cell.angle_alpha   90.00
_cell.angle_beta   90.00
_cell.angle_gamma   90.00
#
_symmetry.space_group_name_H-M   'P 1'
#
loop_
_entity.id
_entity.type
_entity.pdbx_description
1 polymer ?
#
loop_
_entity_poly.entity_id
_entity_poly.type
_entity_poly.pdbx_seq_one_letter_code
_entity_poly.pdbx_strand_id
1 'polypeptide(L)'
;MTKPHIEEVIVVEGRYDKNTLSQVVDAAILELGGFAIFNNVQKLSLLRRLAKERGIVLFTDPDGSGFVIRNHVKGAITDGRVLHAYAPDVYGKEKRKRVGGKEGKLGVEGMTPEIILDALHRAGATFAGEEATKRGEPITKADLMDKGLVGDGSAARRAALIKSMELPEHLSANALLEVLNLLYTKDEFSALDIP
;
A
#
# COMPACT_ATOMS: atom_id res chain seq x y z
N MET A 1 -9.74 -2.97 21.31
CA MET A 1 -10.35 -3.74 20.21
C MET A 1 -9.23 -4.08 19.23
N THR A 2 -9.14 -5.33 18.78
CA THR A 2 -8.22 -5.74 17.73
C THR A 2 -8.70 -5.13 16.40
N LYS A 3 -7.78 -4.61 15.60
CA LYS A 3 -8.10 -4.08 14.27
C LYS A 3 -8.47 -5.23 13.34
N PRO A 4 -9.51 -5.10 12.50
CA PRO A 4 -9.80 -6.12 11.50
C PRO A 4 -8.65 -6.23 10.50
N HIS A 5 -8.26 -7.46 10.17
CA HIS A 5 -7.21 -7.72 9.19
C HIS A 5 -7.79 -7.77 7.78
N ILE A 6 -7.09 -7.16 6.82
CA ILE A 6 -7.45 -7.16 5.39
C ILE A 6 -6.30 -7.77 4.59
N GLU A 7 -6.65 -8.71 3.72
CA GLU A 7 -5.66 -9.49 2.96
C GLU A 7 -5.05 -8.71 1.80
N GLU A 8 -5.83 -7.89 1.11
CA GLU A 8 -5.35 -7.06 0.01
C GLU A 8 -4.46 -5.92 0.50
N VAL A 9 -3.65 -5.39 -0.41
CA VAL A 9 -2.87 -4.17 -0.17
C VAL A 9 -3.77 -2.96 -0.39
N ILE A 10 -3.96 -2.14 0.64
CA ILE A 10 -4.70 -0.89 0.50
C ILE A 10 -3.78 0.16 -0.09
N VAL A 11 -4.21 0.79 -1.17
CA VAL A 11 -3.46 1.81 -1.90
C VAL A 11 -4.14 3.16 -1.72
N VAL A 12 -3.43 4.11 -1.14
CA VAL A 12 -3.92 5.45 -0.79
C VAL A 12 -3.12 6.56 -1.49
N GLU A 13 -3.62 7.78 -1.50
CA GLU A 13 -2.94 8.89 -2.15
C GLU A 13 -1.68 9.32 -1.43
N GLY A 14 -1.75 9.46 -0.12
CA GLY A 14 -0.68 10.07 0.65
C GLY A 14 -0.47 9.50 2.05
N ARG A 15 0.53 10.07 2.72
CA ARG A 15 0.97 9.62 4.04
C ARG A 15 -0.08 9.79 5.13
N TYR A 16 -0.90 10.81 5.06
CA TYR A 16 -1.91 11.07 6.09
C TYR A 16 -3.05 10.07 5.99
N ASP A 17 -3.46 9.68 4.79
CA ASP A 17 -4.44 8.63 4.56
C ASP A 17 -3.92 7.29 5.08
N LYS A 18 -2.65 6.97 4.77
CA LYS A 18 -1.96 5.79 5.31
C LYS A 18 -2.00 5.78 6.84
N ASN A 19 -1.67 6.91 7.48
CA ASN A 19 -1.69 7.00 8.94
C ASN A 19 -3.08 6.77 9.51
N THR A 20 -4.13 7.36 8.91
CA THR A 20 -5.51 7.18 9.35
C THR A 20 -5.95 5.73 9.20
N LEU A 21 -5.75 5.11 8.03
CA LEU A 21 -6.12 3.72 7.81
C LEU A 21 -5.35 2.76 8.73
N SER A 22 -4.08 3.00 8.98
CA SER A 22 -3.28 2.14 9.87
C SER A 22 -3.77 2.13 11.32
N GLN A 23 -4.56 3.12 11.72
CA GLN A 23 -5.21 3.13 13.03
C GLN A 23 -6.52 2.34 13.05
N VAL A 24 -7.15 2.13 11.90
CA VAL A 24 -8.46 1.49 11.76
C VAL A 24 -8.36 0.01 11.42
N VAL A 25 -7.44 -0.36 10.53
CA VAL A 25 -7.28 -1.74 10.03
C VAL A 25 -5.85 -2.24 10.22
N ASP A 26 -5.70 -3.56 10.28
CA ASP A 26 -4.44 -4.28 10.15
C ASP A 26 -4.31 -4.73 8.69
N ALA A 27 -3.58 -3.98 7.90
CA ALA A 27 -3.38 -4.22 6.48
C ALA A 27 -2.04 -3.68 6.00
N ALA A 28 -1.56 -4.21 4.87
CA ALA A 28 -0.49 -3.58 4.12
C ALA A 28 -1.03 -2.32 3.43
N ILE A 29 -0.44 -1.16 3.69
CA ILE A 29 -0.90 0.11 3.13
C ILE A 29 0.23 0.79 2.35
N LEU A 30 0.01 1.01 1.05
CA LEU A 30 0.93 1.65 0.13
C LEU A 30 0.44 3.04 -0.27
N GLU A 31 1.30 4.06 -0.13
CA GLU A 31 1.00 5.42 -0.58
C GLU A 31 1.48 5.66 -2.03
N LEU A 32 0.68 6.33 -2.84
CA LEU A 32 1.01 6.66 -4.23
C LEU A 32 1.98 7.85 -4.32
N GLY A 33 1.87 8.82 -3.41
CA GLY A 33 2.55 10.11 -3.50
C GLY A 33 1.79 11.11 -4.37
N GLY A 34 0.48 11.04 -4.38
CA GLY A 34 -0.38 11.93 -5.15
C GLY A 34 -0.10 11.84 -6.65
N PHE A 35 -0.04 12.99 -7.33
CA PHE A 35 0.21 13.08 -8.78
C PHE A 35 1.60 12.59 -9.23
N ALA A 36 2.54 12.34 -8.31
CA ALA A 36 3.84 11.76 -8.67
C ALA A 36 3.71 10.37 -9.30
N ILE A 37 2.60 9.66 -9.05
CA ILE A 37 2.33 8.34 -9.64
C ILE A 37 2.29 8.36 -11.16
N PHE A 38 1.90 9.49 -11.80
CA PHE A 38 1.77 9.58 -13.25
C PHE A 38 3.09 9.36 -14.01
N ASN A 39 4.22 9.68 -13.37
CA ASN A 39 5.56 9.53 -13.94
C ASN A 39 6.37 8.43 -13.26
N ASN A 40 5.75 7.62 -12.40
CA ASN A 40 6.45 6.59 -11.63
C ASN A 40 6.18 5.18 -12.19
N VAL A 41 6.88 4.84 -13.25
CA VAL A 41 6.75 3.54 -13.94
C VAL A 41 7.04 2.37 -13.00
N GLN A 42 8.05 2.51 -12.12
CA GLN A 42 8.44 1.45 -11.17
C GLN A 42 7.33 1.21 -10.14
N LYS A 43 6.72 2.28 -9.62
CA LYS A 43 5.59 2.13 -8.68
C LYS A 43 4.38 1.51 -9.35
N LEU A 44 4.09 1.85 -10.61
CA LEU A 44 3.03 1.19 -11.39
C LEU A 44 3.33 -0.29 -11.63
N SER A 45 4.59 -0.66 -11.89
CA SER A 45 5.01 -2.06 -12.00
C SER A 45 4.79 -2.82 -10.70
N LEU A 46 5.18 -2.23 -9.57
CA LEU A 46 4.91 -2.81 -8.25
C LEU A 46 3.40 -3.01 -8.00
N LEU A 47 2.58 -2.01 -8.35
CA LEU A 47 1.13 -2.12 -8.19
C LEU A 47 0.53 -3.24 -9.04
N ARG A 48 0.98 -3.42 -10.29
CA ARG A 48 0.55 -4.54 -11.14
C ARG A 48 0.88 -5.90 -10.50
N ARG A 49 2.08 -6.02 -9.96
CA ARG A 49 2.51 -7.25 -9.27
C ARG A 49 1.65 -7.49 -8.02
N LEU A 50 1.45 -6.49 -7.18
CA LEU A 50 0.61 -6.62 -5.98
C LEU A 50 -0.84 -6.96 -6.32
N ALA A 51 -1.40 -6.37 -7.37
CA ALA A 51 -2.76 -6.68 -7.82
C ALA A 51 -2.90 -8.16 -8.23
N LYS A 52 -1.87 -8.73 -8.84
CA LYS A 52 -1.85 -10.12 -9.27
C LYS A 52 -1.63 -11.11 -8.13
N GLU A 53 -0.73 -10.80 -7.22
CA GLU A 53 -0.30 -11.71 -6.16
C GLU A 53 -1.19 -11.67 -4.92
N ARG A 54 -1.72 -10.49 -4.58
CA ARG A 54 -2.51 -10.27 -3.36
C ARG A 54 -3.87 -9.63 -3.59
N GLY A 55 -4.05 -8.95 -4.71
CA GLY A 55 -5.11 -7.99 -4.87
C GLY A 55 -4.77 -6.64 -4.22
N ILE A 56 -5.34 -5.59 -4.74
CA ILE A 56 -5.24 -4.24 -4.18
C ILE A 56 -6.61 -3.62 -3.98
N VAL A 57 -6.73 -2.75 -2.99
CA VAL A 57 -7.90 -1.88 -2.77
C VAL A 57 -7.47 -0.44 -3.00
N LEU A 58 -7.94 0.19 -4.06
CA LEU A 58 -7.73 1.63 -4.30
C LEU A 58 -8.68 2.43 -3.42
N PHE A 59 -8.12 3.17 -2.46
CA PHE A 59 -8.87 4.03 -1.56
C PHE A 59 -8.33 5.45 -1.64
N THR A 60 -8.86 6.23 -2.58
CA THR A 60 -8.49 7.62 -2.84
C THR A 60 -9.55 8.57 -2.32
N ASP A 61 -9.21 9.85 -2.20
CA ASP A 61 -10.14 10.90 -1.79
C ASP A 61 -11.39 10.96 -2.69
N PRO A 62 -12.55 11.36 -2.15
CA PRO A 62 -13.80 11.46 -2.90
C PRO A 62 -13.90 12.78 -3.70
N ASP A 63 -12.78 13.37 -4.10
CA ASP A 63 -12.71 14.58 -4.90
C ASP A 63 -12.21 14.31 -6.32
N GLY A 64 -12.26 15.32 -7.19
CA GLY A 64 -11.83 15.20 -8.58
C GLY A 64 -10.38 14.76 -8.73
N SER A 65 -9.47 15.15 -7.82
CA SER A 65 -8.08 14.73 -7.82
C SER A 65 -7.95 13.23 -7.56
N GLY A 66 -8.65 12.73 -6.55
CA GLY A 66 -8.66 11.31 -6.20
C GLY A 66 -9.21 10.44 -7.33
N PHE A 67 -10.26 10.90 -8.03
CA PHE A 67 -10.79 10.18 -9.19
C PHE A 67 -9.79 10.15 -10.36
N VAL A 68 -9.05 11.21 -10.62
CA VAL A 68 -8.01 11.25 -11.67
C VAL A 68 -6.88 10.27 -11.34
N ILE A 69 -6.38 10.26 -10.10
CA ILE A 69 -5.35 9.31 -9.65
C ILE A 69 -5.86 7.87 -9.75
N ARG A 70 -7.06 7.60 -9.26
CA ARG A 70 -7.71 6.29 -9.32
C ARG A 70 -7.82 5.76 -10.74
N ASN A 71 -8.32 6.59 -11.67
CA ASN A 71 -8.49 6.20 -13.07
C ASN A 71 -7.16 5.92 -13.75
N HIS A 72 -6.12 6.68 -13.44
CA HIS A 72 -4.77 6.43 -13.94
C HIS A 72 -4.24 5.06 -13.48
N VAL A 73 -4.31 4.78 -12.18
CA VAL A 73 -3.86 3.50 -11.62
C VAL A 73 -4.67 2.34 -12.18
N LYS A 74 -6.00 2.47 -12.21
CA LYS A 74 -6.89 1.47 -12.82
C LYS A 74 -6.54 1.19 -14.27
N GLY A 75 -6.33 2.22 -15.08
CA GLY A 75 -5.95 2.07 -16.49
C GLY A 75 -4.57 1.46 -16.70
N ALA A 76 -3.66 1.61 -15.74
CA ALA A 76 -2.32 1.05 -15.80
C ALA A 76 -2.25 -0.43 -15.36
N ILE A 77 -3.27 -0.96 -14.68
CA ILE A 77 -3.32 -2.34 -14.18
C ILE A 77 -4.35 -3.12 -14.98
N THR A 78 -3.87 -3.98 -15.87
CA THR A 78 -4.72 -4.75 -16.81
C THR A 78 -4.96 -6.19 -16.36
N ASP A 79 -4.26 -6.66 -15.32
CA ASP A 79 -4.34 -8.03 -14.79
C ASP A 79 -4.25 -8.01 -13.27
N GLY A 80 -4.96 -8.93 -12.62
CA GLY A 80 -5.02 -9.04 -11.17
C GLY A 80 -6.31 -8.46 -10.56
N ARG A 81 -6.43 -8.59 -9.23
CA ARG A 81 -7.61 -8.13 -8.48
C ARG A 81 -7.43 -6.68 -8.06
N VAL A 82 -8.28 -5.81 -8.58
CA VAL A 82 -8.32 -4.38 -8.21
C VAL A 82 -9.72 -4.05 -7.69
N LEU A 83 -9.80 -3.75 -6.41
CA LEU A 83 -11.01 -3.30 -5.73
C LEU A 83 -11.00 -1.78 -5.59
N HIS A 84 -12.19 -1.19 -5.53
CA HIS A 84 -12.36 0.25 -5.44
C HIS A 84 -13.18 0.60 -4.20
N ALA A 85 -12.53 1.09 -3.15
CA ALA A 85 -13.21 1.65 -1.99
C ALA A 85 -13.55 3.13 -2.25
N TYR A 86 -14.81 3.49 -2.01
CA TYR A 86 -15.31 4.86 -2.17
C TYR A 86 -15.81 5.35 -0.82
N ALA A 87 -15.14 6.37 -0.29
CA ALA A 87 -15.69 7.12 0.83
C ALA A 87 -16.89 7.96 0.36
N PRO A 88 -17.92 8.14 1.20
CA PRO A 88 -19.03 9.04 0.90
C PRO A 88 -18.56 10.49 0.86
N ASP A 89 -19.32 11.36 0.20
CA ASP A 89 -19.11 12.79 0.22
C ASP A 89 -19.45 13.34 1.61
N VAL A 90 -18.44 13.51 2.44
CA VAL A 90 -18.54 14.18 3.74
C VAL A 90 -17.98 15.59 3.59
N TYR A 91 -18.82 16.59 3.82
CA TYR A 91 -18.39 17.98 3.74
C TYR A 91 -17.73 18.42 5.03
N GLY A 92 -16.59 19.09 4.91
CA GLY A 92 -15.84 19.55 6.06
C GLY A 92 -14.40 19.94 5.71
N LYS A 93 -13.62 20.08 6.76
CA LYS A 93 -12.20 20.42 6.67
C LYS A 93 -11.42 19.52 7.63
N GLU A 94 -10.36 18.90 7.15
CA GLU A 94 -9.47 18.12 7.99
C GLU A 94 -8.83 19.02 9.05
N LYS A 95 -8.74 18.52 10.29
CA LYS A 95 -8.24 19.27 11.45
C LYS A 95 -6.86 19.91 11.21
N ARG A 96 -6.02 19.26 10.42
CA ARG A 96 -4.67 19.70 10.10
C ARG A 96 -4.63 20.87 9.10
N LYS A 97 -5.56 20.90 8.14
CA LYS A 97 -5.56 21.91 7.07
C LYS A 97 -6.09 23.25 7.56
N ARG A 98 -5.43 24.35 7.17
CA ARG A 98 -5.94 25.71 7.44
C ARG A 98 -7.16 26.05 6.60
N VAL A 99 -7.18 25.59 5.35
CA VAL A 99 -8.26 25.78 4.38
C VAL A 99 -8.74 24.41 3.91
N GLY A 100 -10.03 24.23 3.72
CA GLY A 100 -10.62 23.01 3.16
C GLY A 100 -10.17 22.76 1.72
N GLY A 101 -10.38 21.53 1.22
CA GLY A 101 -10.18 21.19 -0.18
C GLY A 101 -11.06 22.04 -1.11
N LYS A 102 -10.71 22.11 -2.40
CA LYS A 102 -11.45 22.93 -3.39
C LYS A 102 -12.95 22.62 -3.45
N GLU A 103 -13.32 21.36 -3.24
CA GLU A 103 -14.71 20.90 -3.27
C GLU A 103 -15.37 20.89 -1.89
N GLY A 104 -14.65 21.32 -0.83
CA GLY A 104 -15.16 21.32 0.55
C GLY A 104 -15.42 19.93 1.12
N LYS A 105 -14.93 18.88 0.48
CA LYS A 105 -15.04 17.50 0.94
C LYS A 105 -13.88 17.09 1.84
N LEU A 106 -14.16 16.23 2.81
CA LEU A 106 -13.13 15.56 3.60
C LEU A 106 -12.45 14.48 2.75
N GLY A 107 -11.12 14.47 2.77
CA GLY A 107 -10.36 13.34 2.28
C GLY A 107 -10.39 12.14 3.23
N VAL A 108 -9.82 11.01 2.81
CA VAL A 108 -9.71 9.78 3.61
C VAL A 108 -9.08 10.06 4.99
N GLU A 109 -8.12 10.97 5.06
CA GLU A 109 -7.51 11.45 6.31
C GLU A 109 -8.53 11.91 7.36
N GLY A 110 -9.64 12.51 6.94
CA GLY A 110 -10.68 13.07 7.82
C GLY A 110 -11.85 12.14 8.12
N MET A 111 -11.88 10.93 7.58
CA MET A 111 -12.96 9.98 7.75
C MET A 111 -12.93 9.28 9.11
N THR A 112 -14.12 8.94 9.63
CA THR A 112 -14.22 8.12 10.84
C THR A 112 -13.91 6.65 10.56
N PRO A 113 -13.52 5.86 11.60
CA PRO A 113 -13.29 4.43 11.44
C PRO A 113 -14.48 3.67 10.82
N GLU A 114 -15.69 4.03 11.18
CA GLU A 114 -16.92 3.40 10.68
C GLU A 114 -17.08 3.62 9.18
N ILE A 115 -16.84 4.84 8.70
CA ILE A 115 -16.91 5.20 7.28
C ILE A 115 -15.84 4.43 6.48
N ILE A 116 -14.63 4.33 7.02
CA ILE A 116 -13.52 3.60 6.39
C ILE A 116 -13.86 2.12 6.28
N LEU A 117 -14.31 1.49 7.37
CA LEU A 117 -14.66 0.06 7.38
C LEU A 117 -15.83 -0.24 6.42
N ASP A 118 -16.88 0.59 6.44
CA ASP A 118 -18.02 0.44 5.54
C ASP A 118 -17.60 0.56 4.06
N ALA A 119 -16.72 1.51 3.73
CA ALA A 119 -16.19 1.66 2.37
C ALA A 119 -15.37 0.44 1.92
N LEU A 120 -14.57 -0.15 2.82
CA LEU A 120 -13.78 -1.34 2.53
C LEU A 120 -14.68 -2.58 2.37
N HIS A 121 -15.70 -2.75 3.22
CA HIS A 121 -16.69 -3.82 3.09
C HIS A 121 -17.45 -3.73 1.75
N ARG A 122 -17.92 -2.52 1.40
CA ARG A 122 -18.61 -2.29 0.11
C ARG A 122 -17.73 -2.51 -1.09
N ALA A 123 -16.43 -2.29 -0.96
CA ALA A 123 -15.47 -2.60 -2.02
C ALA A 123 -15.25 -4.10 -2.22
N GLY A 124 -15.73 -4.94 -1.31
CA GLY A 124 -15.49 -6.39 -1.31
C GLY A 124 -14.07 -6.76 -0.87
N ALA A 125 -13.45 -5.94 -0.02
CA ALA A 125 -12.18 -6.29 0.61
C ALA A 125 -12.34 -7.54 1.48
N THR A 126 -11.31 -8.38 1.50
CA THR A 126 -11.32 -9.64 2.24
C THR A 126 -10.92 -9.38 3.70
N PHE A 127 -11.89 -9.39 4.58
CA PHE A 127 -11.66 -9.34 6.00
C PHE A 127 -11.38 -10.75 6.49
N ALA A 128 -10.15 -11.00 6.95
CA ALA A 128 -9.82 -12.26 7.56
C ALA A 128 -10.56 -12.38 8.89
N GLY A 129 -11.19 -13.53 9.13
CA GLY A 129 -11.72 -13.88 10.44
C GLY A 129 -10.60 -13.96 11.47
N GLU A 130 -10.93 -14.20 12.75
CA GLU A 130 -9.93 -14.38 13.83
C GLU A 130 -8.91 -15.50 13.53
N GLU A 131 -9.20 -16.37 12.57
CA GLU A 131 -8.32 -17.41 12.02
C GLU A 131 -7.61 -16.99 10.72
N ALA A 132 -7.47 -15.70 10.45
CA ALA A 132 -6.63 -15.25 9.34
C ALA A 132 -5.27 -15.93 9.47
N THR A 133 -4.97 -16.77 8.51
CA THR A 133 -3.71 -17.49 8.42
C THR A 133 -2.58 -16.49 8.67
N LYS A 134 -1.96 -16.60 9.84
CA LYS A 134 -0.71 -15.90 10.12
C LYS A 134 0.18 -16.18 8.92
N ARG A 135 0.56 -15.18 8.16
CA ARG A 135 1.59 -15.30 7.12
C ARG A 135 2.92 -15.57 7.79
N GLY A 136 3.07 -16.66 8.51
CA GLY A 136 4.29 -17.00 9.21
C GLY A 136 4.95 -15.83 9.96
N GLU A 137 6.18 -16.00 10.38
CA GLU A 137 6.97 -14.91 10.93
C GLU A 137 7.29 -13.86 9.85
N PRO A 138 7.27 -12.55 10.18
CA PRO A 138 7.65 -11.53 9.22
C PRO A 138 9.15 -11.60 8.91
N ILE A 139 9.51 -11.22 7.69
CA ILE A 139 10.90 -10.95 7.30
C ILE A 139 11.39 -9.77 8.15
N THR A 140 12.57 -9.91 8.74
CA THR A 140 13.16 -8.92 9.65
C THR A 140 14.40 -8.26 9.03
N LYS A 141 14.92 -7.21 9.68
CA LYS A 141 16.21 -6.64 9.28
C LYS A 141 17.37 -7.62 9.42
N ALA A 142 17.29 -8.55 10.38
CA ALA A 142 18.28 -9.60 10.54
C ALA A 142 18.31 -10.52 9.31
N ASP A 143 17.14 -10.91 8.81
CA ASP A 143 17.04 -11.75 7.60
C ASP A 143 17.61 -11.01 6.36
N LEU A 144 17.42 -9.67 6.27
CA LEU A 144 18.06 -8.86 5.23
C LEU A 144 19.57 -8.79 5.38
N MET A 145 20.08 -8.73 6.60
CA MET A 145 21.52 -8.73 6.91
C MET A 145 22.13 -10.06 6.53
N ASP A 146 21.50 -11.18 6.85
CA ASP A 146 21.96 -12.52 6.50
C ASP A 146 22.04 -12.73 4.97
N LYS A 147 21.16 -12.09 4.22
CA LYS A 147 21.18 -12.06 2.74
C LYS A 147 22.12 -10.99 2.17
N GLY A 148 22.82 -10.20 3.00
CA GLY A 148 23.73 -9.14 2.57
C GLY A 148 23.04 -7.93 1.93
N LEU A 149 21.77 -7.69 2.26
CA LEU A 149 20.99 -6.56 1.76
C LEU A 149 21.04 -5.34 2.68
N VAL A 150 21.58 -5.50 3.90
CA VAL A 150 21.78 -4.44 4.90
C VAL A 150 23.15 -4.62 5.53
N GLY A 151 23.81 -3.52 5.90
CA GLY A 151 25.17 -3.50 6.43
C GLY A 151 26.18 -2.94 5.43
N ASP A 152 27.46 -2.99 5.80
CA ASP A 152 28.55 -2.45 4.98
C ASP A 152 28.64 -3.20 3.65
N GLY A 153 28.79 -2.45 2.55
CA GLY A 153 28.89 -3.02 1.21
C GLY A 153 27.59 -3.54 0.59
N SER A 154 26.46 -3.49 1.32
CA SER A 154 25.18 -4.05 0.85
C SER A 154 24.51 -3.28 -0.30
N ALA A 155 24.96 -2.07 -0.59
CA ALA A 155 24.28 -1.17 -1.53
C ALA A 155 24.16 -1.75 -2.94
N ALA A 156 25.24 -2.36 -3.46
CA ALA A 156 25.26 -2.94 -4.81
C ALA A 156 24.32 -4.15 -4.91
N ARG A 157 24.36 -5.04 -3.92
CA ARG A 157 23.50 -6.23 -3.87
C ARG A 157 22.03 -5.87 -3.72
N ARG A 158 21.73 -4.88 -2.88
CA ARG A 158 20.38 -4.33 -2.74
C ARG A 158 19.89 -3.71 -4.06
N ALA A 159 20.74 -2.95 -4.76
CA ALA A 159 20.38 -2.37 -6.05
C ALA A 159 20.13 -3.44 -7.12
N ALA A 160 20.92 -4.51 -7.15
CA ALA A 160 20.71 -5.63 -8.05
C ALA A 160 19.37 -6.32 -7.80
N LEU A 161 19.04 -6.60 -6.53
CA LEU A 161 17.72 -7.18 -6.15
C LEU A 161 16.57 -6.24 -6.53
N ILE A 162 16.67 -4.95 -6.19
CA ILE A 162 15.66 -3.94 -6.53
C ILE A 162 15.41 -3.92 -8.04
N LYS A 163 16.48 -3.96 -8.84
CA LYS A 163 16.40 -3.99 -10.31
C LYS A 163 15.77 -5.28 -10.82
N SER A 164 16.16 -6.44 -10.30
CA SER A 164 15.59 -7.74 -10.73
C SER A 164 14.09 -7.86 -10.40
N MET A 165 13.64 -7.16 -9.36
CA MET A 165 12.24 -7.10 -8.95
C MET A 165 11.46 -5.97 -9.64
N GLU A 166 12.06 -5.21 -10.53
CA GLU A 166 11.47 -4.04 -11.19
C GLU A 166 10.92 -3.00 -10.20
N LEU A 167 11.58 -2.85 -9.05
CA LEU A 167 11.22 -1.91 -8.00
C LEU A 167 11.89 -0.54 -8.22
N PRO A 168 11.37 0.55 -7.60
CA PRO A 168 11.99 1.87 -7.64
C PRO A 168 13.45 1.85 -7.16
N GLU A 169 14.38 2.39 -7.96
CA GLU A 169 15.82 2.34 -7.69
C GLU A 169 16.25 2.96 -6.36
N HIS A 170 15.49 3.95 -5.88
CA HIS A 170 15.80 4.70 -4.66
C HIS A 170 15.10 4.15 -3.40
N LEU A 171 14.65 2.90 -3.42
CA LEU A 171 14.09 2.28 -2.22
C LEU A 171 15.13 2.21 -1.10
N SER A 172 14.79 2.77 0.06
CA SER A 172 15.58 2.56 1.28
C SER A 172 15.51 1.09 1.73
N ALA A 173 16.46 0.65 2.55
CA ALA A 173 16.42 -0.71 3.12
C ALA A 173 15.13 -0.99 3.90
N ASN A 174 14.58 0.01 4.59
CA ASN A 174 13.31 -0.14 5.31
C ASN A 174 12.13 -0.29 4.34
N ALA A 175 12.08 0.53 3.29
CA ALA A 175 11.04 0.42 2.28
C ALA A 175 11.13 -0.90 1.49
N LEU A 176 12.34 -1.39 1.22
CA LEU A 176 12.54 -2.71 0.63
C LEU A 176 12.02 -3.82 1.56
N LEU A 177 12.31 -3.74 2.86
CA LEU A 177 11.80 -4.70 3.86
C LEU A 177 10.27 -4.74 3.87
N GLU A 178 9.62 -3.56 3.84
CA GLU A 178 8.16 -3.47 3.74
C GLU A 178 7.64 -4.18 2.47
N VAL A 179 8.25 -3.89 1.31
CA VAL A 179 7.86 -4.51 0.03
C VAL A 179 8.07 -6.02 0.06
N LEU A 180 9.19 -6.50 0.59
CA LEU A 180 9.46 -7.94 0.70
C LEU A 180 8.42 -8.64 1.57
N ASN A 181 8.02 -8.05 2.70
CA ASN A 181 6.95 -8.57 3.55
C ASN A 181 5.57 -8.53 2.88
N LEU A 182 5.37 -7.70 1.85
CA LEU A 182 4.14 -7.70 1.04
C LEU A 182 4.13 -8.84 0.01
N LEU A 183 5.29 -9.18 -0.53
CA LEU A 183 5.42 -10.11 -1.67
C LEU A 183 5.74 -11.54 -1.25
N TYR A 184 6.42 -11.74 -0.12
CA TYR A 184 6.95 -13.05 0.28
C TYR A 184 6.62 -13.38 1.73
N THR A 185 6.46 -14.66 2.02
CA THR A 185 6.61 -15.22 3.36
C THR A 185 8.11 -15.27 3.71
N LYS A 186 8.43 -15.49 4.99
CA LYS A 186 9.83 -15.64 5.44
C LYS A 186 10.53 -16.83 4.77
N ASP A 187 9.81 -17.93 4.59
CA ASP A 187 10.35 -19.14 3.94
C ASP A 187 10.63 -18.91 2.46
N GLU A 188 9.70 -18.26 1.74
CA GLU A 188 9.90 -17.88 0.34
C GLU A 188 11.06 -16.91 0.17
N PHE A 189 11.20 -15.92 1.07
CA PHE A 189 12.34 -14.99 1.07
C PHE A 189 13.66 -15.72 1.35
N SER A 190 13.65 -16.68 2.29
CA SER A 190 14.85 -17.47 2.62
C SER A 190 15.31 -18.31 1.44
N ALA A 191 14.38 -18.81 0.63
CA ALA A 191 14.65 -19.56 -0.59
C ALA A 191 15.01 -18.69 -1.81
N LEU A 192 14.79 -17.36 -1.72
CA LEU A 192 15.02 -16.46 -2.83
C LEU A 192 16.53 -16.35 -3.13
N ASP A 193 16.89 -16.59 -4.38
CA ASP A 193 18.26 -16.32 -4.88
C ASP A 193 18.44 -14.81 -5.10
N ILE A 194 19.45 -14.25 -4.44
CA ILE A 194 19.75 -12.81 -4.48
C ILE A 194 20.93 -12.58 -5.43
N PRO A 195 20.75 -11.85 -6.54
CA PRO A 195 21.78 -11.61 -7.52
C PRO A 195 23.00 -10.86 -6.97
#